data_f624ac1fb1879d101cd9db2fba572c68
#
_entry.id   f624ac1fb1879d101cd9db2fba572c68
#
_cell.length_a   1.000
_cell.length_b   1.000
_cell.length_c   1.000
_cell.angle_alpha   90.00
_cell.angle_beta   90.00
_cell.angle_gamma   90.00
#
_symmetry.space_group_name_H-M   'P 1'
#
loop_
_entity.id
_entity.type
_entity.pdbx_description
1 polymer ?
#
loop_
_entity_poly.entity_id
_entity_poly.type
_entity_poly.pdbx_seq_one_letter_code
_entity_poly.pdbx_strand_id
1 'polypeptide(L)'
;MVRTKVYQIYRELSQDDKPINAEILKRMFNGEGDSPKMLLEVFRDHNKKYRELMGKDYVEGTVLRYERTVRYLEEMLLMKYNLKDIPLKDINNAFILEFEHFIKAMKGCAQNATVKYLKNLKKVVRLALANKWIEDDPFYDIHFHQTQSNRTFLTEEELNVIIGK
;
A
#
# COMPACT_ATOMS: atom_id res chain seq x y z
N MET A 1 1.87 40.15 6.80
CA MET A 1 1.27 38.80 6.56
C MET A 1 2.30 37.66 6.57
N VAL A 2 3.36 37.67 5.74
CA VAL A 2 4.37 36.58 5.66
C VAL A 2 5.09 36.36 7.00
N ARG A 3 5.58 37.40 7.64
CA ARG A 3 6.27 37.32 8.94
C ARG A 3 5.43 36.67 10.04
N THR A 4 4.17 37.03 10.14
CA THR A 4 3.25 36.50 11.17
C THR A 4 3.04 34.99 10.99
N LYS A 5 2.86 34.52 9.76
CA LYS A 5 2.69 33.10 9.45
C LYS A 5 3.97 32.30 9.73
N VAL A 6 5.14 32.84 9.40
CA VAL A 6 6.43 32.19 9.70
C VAL A 6 6.69 32.10 11.21
N TYR A 7 6.37 33.13 11.96
CA TYR A 7 6.49 33.12 13.44
C TYR A 7 5.52 32.13 14.10
N GLN A 8 4.33 31.98 13.54
CA GLN A 8 3.35 31.00 14.04
C GLN A 8 3.86 29.57 13.83
N ILE A 9 4.33 29.27 12.63
CA ILE A 9 4.93 27.97 12.30
C ILE A 9 6.16 27.68 13.17
N TYR A 10 7.02 28.68 13.39
CA TYR A 10 8.18 28.53 14.27
C TYR A 10 7.78 28.17 15.70
N ARG A 11 6.71 28.79 16.24
CA ARG A 11 6.19 28.51 17.60
C ARG A 11 5.63 27.08 17.66
N GLU A 12 4.87 26.64 16.66
CA GLU A 12 4.30 25.29 16.60
C GLU A 12 5.42 24.24 16.60
N LEU A 13 6.45 24.42 15.78
CA LEU A 13 7.61 23.53 15.74
C LEU A 13 8.41 23.52 17.05
N SER A 14 8.55 24.69 17.70
CA SER A 14 9.26 24.80 18.97
C SER A 14 8.51 24.15 20.13
N GLN A 15 7.19 24.14 20.12
CA GLN A 15 6.35 23.49 21.14
C GLN A 15 6.39 21.96 21.01
N ASP A 16 6.52 21.44 19.78
CA ASP A 16 6.56 20.01 19.48
C ASP A 16 7.98 19.40 19.54
N ASP A 17 8.99 20.16 19.98
CA ASP A 17 10.40 19.77 20.08
C ASP A 17 10.97 19.20 18.74
N LYS A 18 10.42 19.68 17.61
CA LYS A 18 10.82 19.27 16.27
C LYS A 18 12.04 20.06 15.79
N PRO A 19 12.93 19.42 14.99
CA PRO A 19 14.08 20.11 14.43
C PRO A 19 13.63 21.28 13.53
N ILE A 20 14.11 22.48 13.81
CA ILE A 20 13.77 23.68 13.05
C ILE A 20 14.92 23.99 12.09
N ASN A 21 14.63 23.89 10.79
CA ASN A 21 15.52 24.35 9.74
C ASN A 21 14.75 25.13 8.66
N ALA A 22 15.45 25.84 7.80
CA ALA A 22 14.86 26.68 6.76
C ALA A 22 13.97 25.90 5.79
N GLU A 23 14.30 24.64 5.53
CA GLU A 23 13.57 23.77 4.63
C GLU A 23 12.23 23.32 5.21
N ILE A 24 12.20 22.97 6.50
CA ILE A 24 10.97 22.63 7.24
C ILE A 24 10.05 23.86 7.33
N LEU A 25 10.59 25.03 7.66
CA LEU A 25 9.84 26.29 7.70
C LEU A 25 9.24 26.62 6.32
N LYS A 26 9.99 26.45 5.25
CA LYS A 26 9.55 26.68 3.87
C LYS A 26 8.42 25.72 3.48
N ARG A 27 8.54 24.44 3.80
CA ARG A 27 7.51 23.42 3.54
C ARG A 27 6.21 23.75 4.26
N MET A 28 6.29 24.07 5.56
CA MET A 28 5.10 24.45 6.35
C MET A 28 4.48 25.76 5.88
N PHE A 29 5.32 26.74 5.48
CA PHE A 29 4.83 28.00 4.93
C PHE A 29 4.06 27.81 3.63
N ASN A 30 4.52 26.90 2.76
CA ASN A 30 3.86 26.54 1.48
C ASN A 30 2.62 25.66 1.66
N GLY A 31 2.24 25.31 2.91
CA GLY A 31 1.14 24.39 3.16
C GLY A 31 1.52 22.92 2.96
N GLU A 32 2.81 22.62 2.77
CA GLU A 32 3.37 21.27 2.70
C GLU A 32 3.71 20.74 4.12
N GLY A 33 3.34 21.47 5.16
CA GLY A 33 3.48 21.09 6.55
C GLY A 33 2.55 19.94 6.88
N ASP A 34 3.11 18.85 7.37
CA ASP A 34 2.50 17.69 8.05
C ASP A 34 1.07 17.29 7.63
N SER A 35 0.66 17.50 6.38
CA SER A 35 -0.51 16.79 5.88
C SER A 35 -0.18 15.29 5.97
N PRO A 36 -0.98 14.50 6.66
CA PRO A 36 -0.71 13.10 6.85
C PRO A 36 -0.55 12.44 5.48
N LYS A 37 0.49 11.63 5.30
CA LYS A 37 0.64 10.82 4.09
C LYS A 37 -0.53 9.86 3.99
N MET A 38 -1.23 9.92 2.87
CA MET A 38 -2.42 9.11 2.63
C MET A 38 -2.03 7.78 1.98
N LEU A 39 -2.72 6.70 2.34
CA LEU A 39 -2.40 5.35 1.88
C LEU A 39 -2.49 5.23 0.35
N LEU A 40 -3.61 5.62 -0.23
CA LEU A 40 -3.85 5.42 -1.66
C LEU A 40 -3.01 6.36 -2.51
N GLU A 41 -2.74 7.59 -2.03
CA GLU A 41 -1.81 8.52 -2.67
C GLU A 41 -0.43 7.89 -2.80
N VAL A 42 0.15 7.42 -1.69
CA VAL A 42 1.47 6.78 -1.67
C VAL A 42 1.50 5.50 -2.49
N PHE A 43 0.42 4.72 -2.45
CA PHE A 43 0.32 3.50 -3.23
C PHE A 43 0.25 3.78 -4.75
N ARG A 44 -0.48 4.80 -5.16
CA ARG A 44 -0.55 5.22 -6.57
C ARG A 44 0.80 5.74 -7.07
N ASP A 45 1.52 6.52 -6.27
CA ASP A 45 2.88 6.98 -6.60
C ASP A 45 3.85 5.80 -6.77
N HIS A 46 3.77 4.81 -5.88
CA HIS A 46 4.53 3.56 -6.01
C HIS A 46 4.19 2.84 -7.32
N ASN A 47 2.90 2.69 -7.64
CA ASN A 47 2.45 2.00 -8.86
C ASN A 47 2.88 2.74 -10.13
N LYS A 48 2.88 4.07 -10.11
CA LYS A 48 3.37 4.89 -11.24
C LYS A 48 4.82 4.57 -11.56
N LYS A 49 5.69 4.51 -10.53
CA LYS A 49 7.10 4.13 -10.69
C LYS A 49 7.27 2.71 -11.26
N TYR A 50 6.44 1.76 -10.82
CA TYR A 50 6.45 0.39 -11.34
C TYR A 50 5.99 0.33 -12.78
N ARG A 51 4.99 1.15 -13.17
CA ARG A 51 4.53 1.26 -14.55
C ARG A 51 5.61 1.84 -15.49
N GLU A 52 6.37 2.82 -15.02
CA GLU A 52 7.48 3.42 -15.79
C GLU A 52 8.62 2.42 -16.06
N LEU A 53 8.76 1.39 -15.22
CA LEU A 53 9.76 0.33 -15.34
C LEU A 53 9.18 -0.98 -15.94
N MET A 54 7.93 -0.94 -16.41
CA MET A 54 7.29 -2.10 -17.04
C MET A 54 8.02 -2.48 -18.33
N GLY A 55 8.27 -3.77 -18.49
CA GLY A 55 9.04 -4.30 -19.61
C GLY A 55 10.57 -4.29 -19.40
N LYS A 56 11.05 -3.65 -18.34
CA LYS A 56 12.46 -3.69 -17.88
C LYS A 56 12.57 -4.54 -16.62
N ASP A 57 12.15 -3.98 -15.49
CA ASP A 57 12.27 -4.63 -14.18
C ASP A 57 11.00 -5.37 -13.76
N TYR A 58 9.85 -4.99 -14.32
CA TYR A 58 8.54 -5.54 -13.96
C TYR A 58 7.77 -6.03 -15.17
N VAL A 59 7.18 -7.21 -15.03
CA VAL A 59 6.22 -7.74 -16.01
C VAL A 59 4.84 -7.11 -15.80
N GLU A 60 4.08 -6.94 -16.89
CA GLU A 60 2.75 -6.31 -16.89
C GLU A 60 1.82 -6.90 -15.81
N GLY A 61 1.76 -8.23 -15.68
CA GLY A 61 0.91 -8.89 -14.68
C GLY A 61 1.23 -8.50 -13.23
N THR A 62 2.46 -8.09 -12.94
CA THR A 62 2.85 -7.57 -11.62
C THR A 62 2.27 -6.17 -11.42
N VAL A 63 2.43 -5.27 -12.39
CA VAL A 63 1.91 -3.91 -12.33
C VAL A 63 0.40 -3.91 -12.18
N LEU A 64 -0.31 -4.66 -13.01
CA LEU A 64 -1.78 -4.80 -12.96
C LEU A 64 -2.27 -5.32 -11.60
N ARG A 65 -1.50 -6.20 -10.94
CA ARG A 65 -1.86 -6.70 -9.60
C ARG A 65 -1.73 -5.63 -8.54
N TYR A 66 -0.71 -4.78 -8.60
CA TYR A 66 -0.57 -3.63 -7.71
C TYR A 66 -1.72 -2.62 -7.90
N GLU A 67 -2.09 -2.33 -9.13
CA GLU A 67 -3.22 -1.44 -9.45
C GLU A 67 -4.56 -2.01 -8.96
N ARG A 68 -4.74 -3.33 -9.11
CA ARG A 68 -5.92 -4.01 -8.58
C ARG A 68 -5.96 -3.96 -7.04
N THR A 69 -4.80 -4.02 -6.38
CA THR A 69 -4.72 -3.86 -4.92
C THR A 69 -5.24 -2.51 -4.49
N VAL A 70 -4.84 -1.42 -5.16
CA VAL A 70 -5.35 -0.06 -4.90
C VAL A 70 -6.86 -0.01 -5.05
N ARG A 71 -7.40 -0.53 -6.15
CA ARG A 71 -8.85 -0.53 -6.40
C ARG A 71 -9.63 -1.28 -5.30
N TYR A 72 -9.13 -2.42 -4.84
CA TYR A 72 -9.77 -3.16 -3.75
C TYR A 72 -9.72 -2.41 -2.42
N LEU A 73 -8.64 -1.69 -2.14
CA LEU A 73 -8.54 -0.79 -0.99
C LEU A 73 -9.53 0.37 -1.08
N GLU A 74 -9.64 1.01 -2.25
CA GLU A 74 -10.61 2.08 -2.51
C GLU A 74 -12.04 1.62 -2.25
N GLU A 75 -12.41 0.47 -2.79
CA GLU A 75 -13.75 -0.10 -2.61
C GLU A 75 -14.03 -0.44 -1.14
N MET A 76 -13.06 -1.03 -0.43
CA MET A 76 -13.20 -1.33 0.99
C MET A 76 -13.36 -0.05 1.82
N LEU A 77 -12.51 0.96 1.59
CA LEU A 77 -12.57 2.23 2.30
C LEU A 77 -13.92 2.92 2.09
N LEU A 78 -14.42 2.92 0.85
CA LEU A 78 -15.72 3.51 0.55
C LEU A 78 -16.87 2.74 1.20
N MET A 79 -16.88 1.41 1.10
CA MET A 79 -17.99 0.58 1.59
C MET A 79 -18.05 0.52 3.11
N LYS A 80 -16.90 0.40 3.78
CA LYS A 80 -16.86 0.17 5.23
C LYS A 80 -16.70 1.43 6.07
N TYR A 81 -15.95 2.39 5.55
CA TYR A 81 -15.62 3.61 6.30
C TYR A 81 -16.22 4.88 5.69
N ASN A 82 -16.81 4.78 4.50
CA ASN A 82 -17.27 5.95 3.72
C ASN A 82 -16.16 7.00 3.52
N LEU A 83 -14.92 6.52 3.32
CA LEU A 83 -13.73 7.33 3.13
C LEU A 83 -13.20 7.17 1.70
N LYS A 84 -12.64 8.24 1.15
CA LYS A 84 -11.93 8.21 -0.15
C LYS A 84 -10.48 7.75 -0.03
N ASP A 85 -9.86 7.97 1.13
CA ASP A 85 -8.49 7.57 1.46
C ASP A 85 -8.34 7.56 2.99
N ILE A 86 -7.24 7.01 3.51
CA ILE A 86 -6.96 6.93 4.95
C ILE A 86 -5.50 7.36 5.21
N PRO A 87 -5.22 8.11 6.29
CA PRO A 87 -3.86 8.41 6.69
C PRO A 87 -3.07 7.13 6.98
N LEU A 88 -1.83 7.04 6.49
CA LEU A 88 -0.97 5.88 6.76
C LEU A 88 -0.80 5.56 8.24
N LYS A 89 -0.75 6.59 9.09
CA LYS A 89 -0.64 6.45 10.56
C LYS A 89 -1.85 5.78 11.23
N ASP A 90 -3.00 5.78 10.56
CA ASP A 90 -4.24 5.20 11.09
C ASP A 90 -4.40 3.72 10.67
N ILE A 91 -3.48 3.21 9.85
CA ILE A 91 -3.45 1.81 9.46
C ILE A 91 -2.88 0.99 10.61
N ASN A 92 -3.67 0.06 11.10
CA ASN A 92 -3.29 -0.87 12.16
C ASN A 92 -3.52 -2.34 11.75
N ASN A 93 -3.20 -3.26 12.65
CA ASN A 93 -3.38 -4.70 12.41
C ASN A 93 -4.84 -5.05 12.05
N ALA A 94 -5.82 -4.44 12.73
CA ALA A 94 -7.24 -4.68 12.46
C ALA A 94 -7.63 -4.27 11.02
N PHE A 95 -7.10 -3.16 10.51
CA PHE A 95 -7.29 -2.74 9.13
C PHE A 95 -6.77 -3.79 8.13
N ILE A 96 -5.60 -4.37 8.39
CA ILE A 96 -5.03 -5.41 7.52
C ILE A 96 -5.89 -6.66 7.50
N LEU A 97 -6.35 -7.12 8.66
CA LEU A 97 -7.24 -8.28 8.77
C LEU A 97 -8.58 -8.03 8.11
N GLU A 98 -9.10 -6.81 8.20
CA GLU A 98 -10.33 -6.42 7.54
C GLU A 98 -10.18 -6.37 6.02
N PHE A 99 -9.05 -5.92 5.51
CA PHE A 99 -8.73 -5.98 4.09
C PHE A 99 -8.62 -7.42 3.59
N GLU A 100 -8.00 -8.31 4.36
CA GLU A 100 -7.97 -9.74 4.07
C GLU A 100 -9.39 -10.32 3.96
N HIS A 101 -10.23 -10.04 4.95
CA HIS A 101 -11.62 -10.49 4.97
C HIS A 101 -12.40 -9.95 3.77
N PHE A 102 -12.26 -8.65 3.46
CA PHE A 102 -12.91 -8.02 2.31
C PHE A 102 -12.54 -8.69 0.98
N ILE A 103 -11.25 -8.96 0.75
CA ILE A 103 -10.78 -9.61 -0.48
C ILE A 103 -11.39 -11.02 -0.61
N LYS A 104 -11.44 -11.78 0.47
CA LYS A 104 -12.00 -13.14 0.49
C LYS A 104 -13.51 -13.14 0.31
N ALA A 105 -14.21 -12.37 1.14
CA ALA A 105 -15.67 -12.39 1.22
C ALA A 105 -16.36 -11.66 0.06
N MET A 106 -15.85 -10.47 -0.29
CA MET A 106 -16.51 -9.60 -1.28
C MET A 106 -15.94 -9.78 -2.70
N LYS A 107 -14.68 -10.17 -2.83
CA LYS A 107 -14.02 -10.39 -4.13
C LYS A 107 -13.87 -11.86 -4.51
N GLY A 108 -14.23 -12.77 -3.60
CA GLY A 108 -14.15 -14.21 -3.85
C GLY A 108 -12.73 -14.72 -4.14
N CYS A 109 -11.71 -14.01 -3.66
CA CYS A 109 -10.33 -14.37 -3.92
C CYS A 109 -9.91 -15.60 -3.10
N ALA A 110 -9.30 -16.58 -3.77
CA ALA A 110 -8.68 -17.73 -3.11
C ALA A 110 -7.48 -17.29 -2.24
N GLN A 111 -7.10 -18.13 -1.27
CA GLN A 111 -6.06 -17.87 -0.28
C GLN A 111 -4.77 -17.31 -0.90
N ASN A 112 -4.23 -17.98 -1.92
CA ASN A 112 -2.96 -17.56 -2.53
C ASN A 112 -3.06 -16.21 -3.26
N ALA A 113 -4.22 -15.88 -3.85
CA ALA A 113 -4.46 -14.59 -4.46
C ALA A 113 -4.55 -13.49 -3.39
N THR A 114 -5.27 -13.74 -2.30
CA THR A 114 -5.38 -12.84 -1.15
C THR A 114 -4.00 -12.51 -0.58
N VAL A 115 -3.17 -13.52 -0.34
CA VAL A 115 -1.80 -13.33 0.16
C VAL A 115 -0.97 -12.43 -0.77
N LYS A 116 -1.15 -12.54 -2.10
CA LYS A 116 -0.46 -11.65 -3.06
C LYS A 116 -0.87 -10.19 -2.90
N TYR A 117 -2.17 -9.91 -2.69
CA TYR A 117 -2.65 -8.55 -2.44
C TYR A 117 -2.14 -7.98 -1.10
N LEU A 118 -2.16 -8.80 -0.05
CA LEU A 118 -1.60 -8.40 1.25
C LEU A 118 -0.10 -8.12 1.19
N LYS A 119 0.66 -8.93 0.43
CA LYS A 119 2.10 -8.68 0.19
C LYS A 119 2.35 -7.38 -0.56
N ASN A 120 1.48 -7.01 -1.51
CA ASN A 120 1.57 -5.73 -2.22
C ASN A 120 1.34 -4.56 -1.24
N LEU A 121 0.32 -4.63 -0.39
CA LEU A 121 0.07 -3.63 0.65
C LEU A 121 1.24 -3.56 1.64
N LYS A 122 1.76 -4.71 2.10
CA LYS A 122 2.93 -4.78 2.99
C LYS A 122 4.16 -4.09 2.38
N LYS A 123 4.35 -4.18 1.07
CA LYS A 123 5.47 -3.51 0.38
C LYS A 123 5.37 -1.98 0.52
N VAL A 124 4.18 -1.41 0.36
CA VAL A 124 3.94 0.04 0.48
C VAL A 124 4.05 0.49 1.94
N VAL A 125 3.52 -0.31 2.88
CA VAL A 125 3.67 -0.04 4.32
C VAL A 125 5.15 -0.06 4.74
N ARG A 126 5.95 -0.99 4.24
CA ARG A 126 7.40 -1.00 4.49
C ARG A 126 8.11 0.22 3.91
N LEU A 127 7.66 0.73 2.78
CA LEU A 127 8.15 1.99 2.23
C LEU A 127 7.82 3.15 3.18
N ALA A 128 6.62 3.17 3.76
CA ALA A 128 6.21 4.17 4.73
C ALA A 128 7.05 4.12 6.02
N LEU A 129 7.33 2.92 6.54
CA LEU A 129 8.21 2.71 7.69
C LEU A 129 9.64 3.20 7.40
N ALA A 130 10.19 2.84 6.24
CA ALA A 130 11.55 3.25 5.84
C ALA A 130 11.70 4.77 5.70
N ASN A 131 10.62 5.47 5.31
CA ASN A 131 10.58 6.93 5.22
C ASN A 131 10.11 7.61 6.52
N LYS A 132 9.90 6.84 7.60
CA LYS A 132 9.43 7.35 8.90
C LYS A 132 8.11 8.12 8.82
N TRP A 133 7.23 7.73 7.91
CA TRP A 133 5.85 8.27 7.83
C TRP A 133 4.91 7.60 8.82
N ILE A 134 5.28 6.40 9.27
CA ILE A 134 4.66 5.63 10.35
C ILE A 134 5.74 5.06 11.26
N GLU A 135 5.41 4.83 12.51
CA GLU A 135 6.35 4.32 13.52
C GLU A 135 6.20 2.82 13.73
N ASP A 136 4.95 2.34 13.79
CA ASP A 136 4.63 0.94 14.05
C ASP A 136 4.34 0.16 12.76
N ASP A 137 4.72 -1.11 12.71
CA ASP A 137 4.41 -2.01 11.60
C ASP A 137 3.01 -2.63 11.78
N PRO A 138 1.98 -2.23 11.01
CA PRO A 138 0.65 -2.81 11.10
C PRO A 138 0.60 -4.29 10.69
N PHE A 139 1.67 -4.82 10.08
CA PHE A 139 1.82 -6.23 9.75
C PHE A 139 2.57 -7.03 10.84
N TYR A 140 2.87 -6.39 11.98
CA TYR A 140 3.42 -7.11 13.11
C TYR A 140 2.50 -8.28 13.47
N ASP A 141 3.07 -9.47 13.67
CA ASP A 141 2.34 -10.71 13.99
C ASP A 141 1.36 -11.23 12.92
N ILE A 142 1.37 -10.66 11.68
CA ILE A 142 0.59 -11.21 10.57
C ILE A 142 1.42 -12.19 9.76
N HIS A 143 1.05 -13.48 9.83
CA HIS A 143 1.70 -14.56 9.11
C HIS A 143 0.89 -14.94 7.85
N PHE A 144 1.57 -14.98 6.71
CA PHE A 144 0.94 -15.37 5.44
C PHE A 144 1.03 -16.87 5.23
N HIS A 145 -0.11 -17.53 5.27
CA HIS A 145 -0.21 -18.94 4.92
C HIS A 145 -0.55 -19.10 3.44
N GLN A 146 0.30 -19.79 2.70
CA GLN A 146 0.03 -20.16 1.31
C GLN A 146 -0.36 -21.63 1.24
N THR A 147 -1.43 -21.91 0.52
CA THR A 147 -1.83 -23.30 0.21
C THR A 147 -0.94 -23.82 -0.92
N GLN A 148 -0.39 -25.01 -0.75
CA GLN A 148 0.30 -25.68 -1.85
C GLN A 148 -0.70 -25.96 -2.98
N SER A 149 -0.41 -25.48 -4.19
CA SER A 149 -1.18 -25.89 -5.35
C SER A 149 -0.58 -27.20 -5.86
N ASN A 150 -1.32 -28.29 -5.70
CA ASN A 150 -1.00 -29.53 -6.38
C ASN A 150 -1.23 -29.30 -7.89
N ARG A 151 -0.16 -28.96 -8.60
CA ARG A 151 -0.18 -29.02 -10.07
C ARG A 151 0.01 -30.48 -10.44
N THR A 152 -1.05 -31.10 -10.90
CA THR A 152 -0.94 -32.38 -11.59
C THR A 152 -0.17 -32.12 -12.89
N PHE A 153 0.95 -32.79 -13.08
CA PHE A 153 1.64 -32.80 -14.36
C PHE A 153 0.80 -33.64 -15.32
N LEU A 154 0.75 -33.20 -16.57
CA LEU A 154 0.17 -34.05 -17.66
C LEU A 154 0.89 -35.37 -17.68
N THR A 155 0.13 -36.46 -17.67
CA THR A 155 0.67 -37.78 -17.90
C THR A 155 1.13 -37.88 -19.35
N GLU A 156 1.99 -38.87 -19.66
CA GLU A 156 2.47 -39.10 -21.04
C GLU A 156 1.31 -39.41 -21.97
N GLU A 157 0.28 -40.10 -21.49
CA GLU A 157 -0.96 -40.39 -22.21
C GLU A 157 -1.77 -39.14 -22.55
N GLU A 158 -1.95 -38.22 -21.57
CA GLU A 158 -2.64 -36.94 -21.78
C GLU A 158 -1.85 -36.03 -22.73
N LEU A 159 -0.52 -36.05 -22.65
CA LEU A 159 0.34 -35.31 -23.56
C LEU A 159 0.20 -35.84 -25.02
N ASN A 160 0.15 -37.17 -25.21
CA ASN A 160 -0.03 -37.79 -26.52
C ASN A 160 -1.39 -37.47 -27.15
N VAL A 161 -2.46 -37.38 -26.34
CA VAL A 161 -3.78 -36.94 -26.81
C VAL A 161 -3.76 -35.49 -27.31
N ILE A 162 -3.04 -34.60 -26.61
CA ILE A 162 -2.93 -33.16 -26.98
C ILE A 162 -2.07 -33.01 -28.26
N ILE A 163 -1.02 -33.81 -28.43
CA ILE A 163 -0.13 -33.76 -29.60
C ILE A 163 -0.73 -34.47 -30.84
N GLY A 164 -1.86 -35.17 -30.68
CA GLY A 164 -2.58 -35.79 -31.79
C GLY A 164 -1.85 -37.01 -32.37
N LYS A 165 -1.15 -37.79 -31.55
CA LYS A 165 -0.57 -39.10 -31.90
C LYS A 165 -1.37 -40.22 -31.31
#